data_2bb742bb58011692054a73ddf789ebe2
#
_entry.id   2bb742bb58011692054a73ddf789ebe2
#
_cell.length_a   1.000
_cell.length_b   1.000
_cell.length_c   1.000
_cell.angle_alpha   90.00
_cell.angle_beta   90.00
_cell.angle_gamma   90.00
#
_symmetry.space_group_name_H-M   'P 1'
#
loop_
_entity.id
_entity.type
_entity.pdbx_description
1 polymer ?
#
loop_
_entity_poly.entity_id
_entity_poly.type
_entity_poly.pdbx_seq_one_letter_code
_entity_poly.pdbx_strand_id
1 'polypeptide(L)'
;MKIRQIMALTGATVVCGNGREDHEVQCAFASDLMSDVLTLDCNGVLLVTGLCNMQTIRTAEMADVSCSLFVRGKKATPDILQLAAENEMILMETDHSMYHTVGELYCNGLPPIY
;
A
#
# COMPACT_ATOMS: atom_id res chain seq x y z
N MET A 1 4.59 -6.92 9.86
CA MET A 1 3.33 -6.32 10.37
C MET A 1 2.17 -6.85 9.53
N LYS A 2 1.09 -7.23 10.20
CA LYS A 2 -0.10 -7.74 9.51
C LYS A 2 -0.97 -6.60 8.98
N ILE A 3 -1.71 -6.85 7.91
CA ILE A 3 -2.67 -5.88 7.36
C ILE A 3 -3.63 -5.39 8.45
N ARG A 4 -4.11 -6.29 9.30
CA ARG A 4 -4.97 -5.96 10.44
C ARG A 4 -4.37 -4.89 11.34
N GLN A 5 -3.08 -4.97 11.62
CA GLN A 5 -2.36 -3.98 12.44
C GLN A 5 -2.21 -2.64 11.70
N ILE A 6 -1.96 -2.69 10.41
CA ILE A 6 -1.88 -1.48 9.57
C ILE A 6 -3.22 -0.75 9.60
N MET A 7 -4.33 -1.46 9.46
CA MET A 7 -5.67 -0.88 9.53
C MET A 7 -5.91 -0.18 10.87
N ALA A 8 -5.53 -0.82 11.97
CA ALA A 8 -5.71 -0.25 13.32
C ALA A 8 -4.87 1.01 13.52
N LEU A 9 -3.63 1.03 13.03
CA LEU A 9 -2.71 2.14 13.21
C LEU A 9 -3.04 3.36 12.34
N THR A 10 -3.52 3.12 11.12
CA THR A 10 -3.68 4.17 10.11
C THR A 10 -5.12 4.56 9.84
N GLY A 11 -6.08 3.85 10.44
CA GLY A 11 -7.49 4.05 10.14
C GLY A 11 -7.88 3.58 8.73
N ALA A 12 -7.03 2.77 8.10
CA ALA A 12 -7.27 2.32 6.74
C ALA A 12 -8.35 1.24 6.66
N THR A 13 -9.03 1.21 5.53
CA THR A 13 -9.97 0.14 5.17
C THR A 13 -9.42 -0.61 3.97
N VAL A 14 -9.63 -1.92 3.95
CA VAL A 14 -9.29 -2.76 2.79
C VAL A 14 -10.38 -2.63 1.75
N VAL A 15 -10.02 -2.25 0.54
CA VAL A 15 -10.96 -2.08 -0.57
C VAL A 15 -10.78 -3.14 -1.66
N CYS A 16 -9.66 -3.85 -1.63
CA CYS A 16 -9.39 -5.01 -2.50
C CYS A 16 -8.58 -6.02 -1.70
N GLY A 17 -8.86 -7.29 -1.85
CA GLY A 17 -8.20 -8.35 -1.09
C GLY A 17 -8.81 -8.60 0.28
N ASN A 18 -10.11 -8.36 0.45
CA ASN A 18 -10.83 -8.64 1.70
C ASN A 18 -10.66 -10.10 2.10
N GLY A 19 -10.51 -10.34 3.41
CA GLY A 19 -10.29 -11.67 3.96
C GLY A 19 -8.81 -12.03 4.12
N ARG A 20 -7.91 -11.15 3.70
CA ARG A 20 -6.46 -11.37 3.80
C ARG A 20 -5.81 -10.48 4.87
N GLU A 21 -6.54 -10.13 5.91
CA GLU A 21 -6.08 -9.21 6.97
C GLU A 21 -4.94 -9.78 7.80
N ASP A 22 -4.70 -11.09 7.75
CA ASP A 22 -3.56 -11.72 8.42
C ASP A 22 -2.30 -11.82 7.55
N HIS A 23 -2.37 -11.36 6.30
CA HIS A 23 -1.19 -11.25 5.44
C HIS A 23 -0.18 -10.28 6.06
N GLU A 24 1.11 -10.64 5.98
CA GLU A 24 2.18 -9.83 6.57
C GLU A 24 2.97 -9.08 5.51
N VAL A 25 3.28 -7.81 5.81
CA VAL A 25 4.29 -7.04 5.08
C VAL A 25 5.55 -6.94 5.94
N GLN A 26 6.71 -6.88 5.30
CA GLN A 26 8.00 -6.91 5.97
C GLN A 26 8.60 -5.51 6.12
N CYS A 27 8.28 -4.61 5.23
CA CYS A 27 8.84 -3.27 5.18
C CYS A 27 7.90 -2.35 4.41
N ALA A 28 8.19 -1.04 4.46
CA ALA A 28 7.39 -0.05 3.76
C ALA A 28 8.26 0.88 2.91
N PHE A 29 7.65 1.38 1.84
CA PHE A 29 8.21 2.42 1.00
C PHE A 29 7.11 3.43 0.70
N ALA A 30 7.39 4.72 0.89
CA ALA A 30 6.42 5.78 0.67
C ALA A 30 6.91 6.71 -0.43
N SER A 31 6.18 6.78 -1.53
CA SER A 31 6.51 7.67 -2.65
C SER A 31 5.32 7.84 -3.58
N ASP A 32 5.23 9.02 -4.22
CA ASP A 32 4.33 9.28 -5.34
C ASP A 32 5.06 9.18 -6.68
N LEU A 33 6.36 8.92 -6.67
CA LEU A 33 7.17 8.82 -7.89
C LEU A 33 7.33 7.36 -8.28
N MET A 34 6.63 6.96 -9.33
CA MET A 34 6.57 5.56 -9.74
C MET A 34 7.91 5.03 -10.26
N SER A 35 8.76 5.88 -10.81
CA SER A 35 10.12 5.47 -11.21
C SER A 35 10.96 5.00 -10.03
N ASP A 36 10.73 5.55 -8.83
CA ASP A 36 11.41 5.08 -7.62
C ASP A 36 10.88 3.71 -7.19
N VAL A 37 9.58 3.48 -7.35
CA VAL A 37 8.96 2.19 -7.01
C VAL A 37 9.56 1.07 -7.86
N LEU A 38 9.86 1.34 -9.13
CA LEU A 38 10.45 0.36 -10.03
C LEU A 38 11.87 -0.06 -9.63
N THR A 39 12.54 0.71 -8.77
CA THR A 39 13.90 0.37 -8.30
C THR A 39 13.89 -0.58 -7.10
N LEU A 40 12.73 -0.88 -6.53
CA LEU A 40 12.64 -1.71 -5.33
C LEU A 40 13.01 -3.15 -5.64
N ASP A 41 13.88 -3.71 -4.81
CA ASP A 41 14.32 -5.09 -4.92
C ASP A 41 14.17 -5.77 -3.56
N CYS A 42 12.90 -5.84 -3.09
CA CYS A 42 12.55 -6.40 -1.80
C CYS A 42 11.21 -7.11 -1.90
N ASN A 43 11.04 -8.14 -1.07
CA ASN A 43 9.77 -8.83 -0.92
C ASN A 43 8.98 -8.26 0.26
N GLY A 44 7.66 -8.40 0.22
CA GLY A 44 6.81 -8.02 1.35
C GLY A 44 6.73 -6.53 1.59
N VAL A 45 6.81 -5.73 0.53
CA VAL A 45 6.75 -4.26 0.64
C VAL A 45 5.30 -3.80 0.73
N LEU A 46 5.05 -2.87 1.66
CA LEU A 46 3.86 -2.04 1.66
C LEU A 46 4.20 -0.74 0.93
N LEU A 47 3.53 -0.45 -0.17
CA LEU A 47 3.66 0.84 -0.85
C LEU A 47 2.66 1.81 -0.26
N VAL A 48 3.14 2.93 0.27
CA VAL A 48 2.31 4.04 0.76
C VAL A 48 2.40 5.17 -0.25
N THR A 49 1.27 5.56 -0.84
CA THR A 49 1.28 6.56 -1.91
C THR A 49 -0.01 7.37 -1.94
N GLY A 50 0.09 8.62 -2.36
CA GLY A 50 -1.06 9.45 -2.68
C GLY A 50 -1.44 9.40 -4.16
N LEU A 51 -0.70 8.65 -4.97
CA LEU A 51 -0.97 8.52 -6.41
C LEU A 51 -1.89 7.33 -6.66
N CYS A 52 -3.19 7.59 -6.74
CA CYS A 52 -4.21 6.56 -6.89
C CYS A 52 -4.71 6.55 -8.35
N ASN A 53 -4.00 5.83 -9.21
CA ASN A 53 -4.36 5.70 -10.62
C ASN A 53 -3.95 4.32 -11.16
N MET A 54 -4.28 4.05 -12.43
CA MET A 54 -3.99 2.77 -13.07
C MET A 54 -2.49 2.52 -13.19
N GLN A 55 -1.71 3.57 -13.42
CA GLN A 55 -0.25 3.46 -13.53
C GLN A 55 0.37 2.92 -12.23
N THR A 56 -0.13 3.36 -11.08
CA THR A 56 0.33 2.89 -9.78
C THR A 56 0.16 1.38 -9.65
N ILE A 57 -0.98 0.85 -10.07
CA ILE A 57 -1.25 -0.59 -9.99
C ILE A 57 -0.30 -1.36 -10.93
N ARG A 58 -0.12 -0.87 -12.16
CA ARG A 58 0.79 -1.52 -13.11
C ARG A 58 2.24 -1.48 -12.65
N THR A 59 2.66 -0.37 -12.06
CA THR A 59 4.01 -0.24 -11.50
C THR A 59 4.20 -1.19 -10.32
N ALA A 60 3.23 -1.28 -9.42
CA ALA A 60 3.28 -2.20 -8.29
C ALA A 60 3.38 -3.65 -8.76
N GLU A 61 2.63 -4.02 -9.79
CA GLU A 61 2.72 -5.34 -10.40
C GLU A 61 4.14 -5.62 -10.92
N MET A 62 4.71 -4.68 -11.68
CA MET A 62 6.05 -4.83 -12.24
C MET A 62 7.14 -4.89 -11.16
N ALA A 63 6.95 -4.20 -10.06
CA ALA A 63 7.87 -4.20 -8.92
C ALA A 63 7.61 -5.33 -7.93
N ASP A 64 6.64 -6.19 -8.20
CA ASP A 64 6.22 -7.29 -7.34
C ASP A 64 5.76 -6.83 -5.96
N VAL A 65 5.09 -5.68 -5.92
CA VAL A 65 4.49 -5.10 -4.71
C VAL A 65 3.01 -5.49 -4.68
N SER A 66 2.64 -6.32 -3.71
CA SER A 66 1.27 -6.86 -3.64
C SER A 66 0.36 -6.08 -2.69
N CYS A 67 0.88 -5.16 -1.90
CA CYS A 67 0.11 -4.39 -0.92
C CYS A 67 0.36 -2.90 -1.11
N SER A 68 -0.71 -2.12 -1.23
CA SER A 68 -0.63 -0.66 -1.37
C SER A 68 -1.64 0.02 -0.47
N LEU A 69 -1.25 1.16 0.08
CA LEU A 69 -2.09 1.99 0.94
C LEU A 69 -2.15 3.39 0.34
N PHE A 70 -3.33 3.78 -0.10
CA PHE A 70 -3.58 5.12 -0.64
C PHE A 70 -3.94 6.07 0.49
N VAL A 71 -3.24 7.20 0.55
CA VAL A 71 -3.37 8.20 1.61
C VAL A 71 -4.13 9.44 1.14
N ARG A 72 -4.40 10.36 2.04
CA ARG A 72 -5.03 11.66 1.79
C ARG A 72 -6.46 11.55 1.25
N GLY A 73 -7.20 10.52 1.63
CA GLY A 73 -8.58 10.36 1.19
C GLY A 73 -8.74 9.97 -0.28
N LYS A 74 -7.68 9.51 -0.94
CA LYS A 74 -7.76 9.04 -2.32
C LYS A 74 -8.56 7.74 -2.39
N LYS A 75 -9.43 7.65 -3.39
CA LYS A 75 -10.33 6.50 -3.56
C LYS A 75 -10.03 5.80 -4.88
N ALA A 76 -9.90 4.49 -4.81
CA ALA A 76 -9.72 3.67 -6.00
C ALA A 76 -11.03 3.63 -6.81
N THR A 77 -10.92 3.85 -8.12
CA THR A 77 -12.04 3.73 -9.04
C THR A 77 -12.32 2.25 -9.33
N PRO A 78 -13.49 1.91 -9.91
CA PRO A 78 -13.78 0.52 -10.28
C PRO A 78 -12.72 -0.12 -11.18
N ASP A 79 -12.14 0.64 -12.12
CA ASP A 79 -11.07 0.16 -13.01
C ASP A 79 -9.83 -0.24 -12.22
N ILE A 80 -9.44 0.58 -11.24
CA ILE A 80 -8.29 0.32 -10.38
C ILE A 80 -8.54 -0.94 -9.55
N LEU A 81 -9.72 -1.06 -8.97
CA LEU A 81 -10.09 -2.22 -8.15
C LEU A 81 -10.08 -3.50 -9.00
N GLN A 82 -10.58 -3.43 -10.22
CA GLN A 82 -10.61 -4.59 -11.10
C GLN A 82 -9.19 -5.05 -11.45
N LEU A 83 -8.32 -4.13 -11.84
CA LEU A 83 -6.93 -4.47 -12.18
C LEU A 83 -6.20 -5.04 -10.98
N ALA A 84 -6.39 -4.46 -9.80
CA ALA A 84 -5.78 -4.95 -8.57
C ALA A 84 -6.26 -6.37 -8.22
N ALA A 85 -7.55 -6.64 -8.38
CA ALA A 85 -8.12 -7.96 -8.13
C ALA A 85 -7.57 -9.01 -9.09
N GLU A 86 -7.39 -8.66 -10.36
CA GLU A 86 -6.80 -9.56 -11.37
C GLU A 86 -5.36 -9.94 -11.01
N ASN A 87 -4.65 -9.07 -10.29
CA ASN A 87 -3.28 -9.29 -9.85
C ASN A 87 -3.18 -9.74 -8.38
N GLU A 88 -4.30 -10.09 -7.77
CA GLU A 88 -4.37 -10.57 -6.39
C GLU A 88 -3.74 -9.61 -5.38
N MET A 89 -3.85 -8.31 -5.63
CA MET A 89 -3.32 -7.28 -4.76
C MET A 89 -4.23 -6.98 -3.57
N ILE A 90 -3.62 -6.48 -2.49
CA ILE A 90 -4.34 -5.92 -1.36
C ILE A 90 -4.23 -4.40 -1.47
N LEU A 91 -5.37 -3.72 -1.56
CA LEU A 91 -5.44 -2.26 -1.58
C LEU A 91 -6.15 -1.77 -0.33
N MET A 92 -5.59 -0.72 0.28
CA MET A 92 -6.17 -0.05 1.43
C MET A 92 -6.27 1.44 1.14
N GLU A 93 -7.19 2.11 1.85
CA GLU A 93 -7.41 3.56 1.75
C GLU A 93 -7.50 4.15 3.14
N THR A 94 -6.89 5.32 3.35
CA THR A 94 -7.02 6.09 4.58
C THR A 94 -7.17 7.58 4.28
N ASP A 95 -7.88 8.30 5.15
CA ASP A 95 -8.02 9.75 5.07
C ASP A 95 -6.78 10.49 5.63
N HIS A 96 -5.91 9.78 6.36
CA HIS A 96 -4.71 10.38 6.94
C HIS A 96 -3.74 10.84 5.85
N SER A 97 -2.95 11.87 6.17
CA SER A 97 -1.87 12.32 5.30
C SER A 97 -0.79 11.24 5.18
N MET A 98 0.07 11.36 4.19
CA MET A 98 1.24 10.48 4.05
C MET A 98 2.13 10.57 5.29
N TYR A 99 2.39 11.78 5.78
CA TYR A 99 3.23 11.99 6.95
C TYR A 99 2.67 11.28 8.18
N HIS A 100 1.37 11.45 8.46
CA HIS A 100 0.70 10.80 9.58
C HIS A 100 0.77 9.28 9.45
N THR A 101 0.47 8.77 8.27
CA THR A 101 0.44 7.34 7.99
C THR A 101 1.82 6.70 8.18
N VAL A 102 2.87 7.26 7.57
CA VAL A 102 4.22 6.68 7.68
C VAL A 102 4.76 6.83 9.10
N GLY A 103 4.42 7.91 9.79
CA GLY A 103 4.82 8.12 11.18
C GLY A 103 4.27 7.03 12.09
N GLU A 104 2.97 6.72 11.98
CA GLU A 104 2.33 5.66 12.75
C GLU A 104 2.94 4.29 12.46
N LEU A 105 3.19 3.98 11.20
CA LEU A 105 3.77 2.70 10.83
C LEU A 105 5.20 2.56 11.33
N TYR A 106 6.01 3.59 11.15
CA TYR A 106 7.42 3.57 11.57
C TYR A 106 7.55 3.46 13.09
N CYS A 107 6.78 4.26 13.83
CA CYS A 107 6.82 4.25 15.31
C CYS A 107 6.35 2.92 15.90
N ASN A 108 5.58 2.15 15.17
CA ASN A 108 5.05 0.87 15.63
C ASN A 108 5.79 -0.34 15.04
N GLY A 109 6.94 -0.13 14.43
CA GLY A 109 7.88 -1.19 14.12
C GLY A 109 7.89 -1.71 12.68
N LEU A 110 7.17 -1.07 11.75
CA LEU A 110 7.29 -1.44 10.35
C LEU A 110 8.56 -0.78 9.77
N PRO A 111 9.59 -1.56 9.44
CA PRO A 111 10.87 -0.97 9.03
C PRO A 111 10.83 -0.43 7.62
N PRO A 112 11.73 0.53 7.30
CA PRO A 112 11.93 0.96 5.92
C PRO A 112 12.70 -0.10 5.13
N ILE A 113 12.70 0.02 3.81
CA ILE A 113 13.55 -0.82 2.96
C ILE A 113 15.03 -0.44 3.17
N TYR A 114 15.28 0.86 3.35
CA TYR A 114 16.62 1.37 3.63
C TYR A 114 16.58 2.66 4.43
#